data_2e4a60ce38ab007f59725388c137157b
#
_entry.id   2e4a60ce38ab007f59725388c137157b
#
_cell.length_a   1.000
_cell.length_b   1.000
_cell.length_c   1.000
_cell.angle_alpha   90.00
_cell.angle_beta   90.00
_cell.angle_gamma   90.00
#
_symmetry.space_group_name_H-M   'P 1'
#
loop_
_entity.id
_entity.type
_entity.pdbx_description
1 polymer ?
#
loop_
_entity_poly.entity_id
_entity_poly.type
_entity_poly.pdbx_seq_one_letter_code
_entity_poly.pdbx_strand_id
1 'polypeptide(L)' 'MKTIGFIGLGLIGGSIARTIRKFHPDYRLLAFDKDRSALAEAVSLNVINGICDIDDEQLYNCDYLFLCAPVEFNVEY' A
#
# COMPACT_ATOMS: atom_id res chain seq x y z
N MET A 1 -2.86 -17.07 -4.20
CA MET A 1 -2.83 -15.59 -4.38
C MET A 1 -2.76 -14.92 -3.03
N LYS A 2 -1.77 -14.08 -2.83
CA LYS A 2 -1.62 -13.35 -1.57
C LYS A 2 -2.06 -11.90 -1.72
N THR A 3 -2.54 -11.33 -0.62
CA THR A 3 -2.91 -9.93 -0.53
C THR A 3 -1.87 -9.20 0.31
N ILE A 4 -1.32 -8.14 -0.23
CA ILE A 4 -0.29 -7.32 0.41
C ILE A 4 -0.86 -5.92 0.60
N GLY A 5 -0.77 -5.42 1.82
CA GLY A 5 -1.21 -4.08 2.15
C GLY A 5 -0.03 -3.14 2.39
N PHE A 6 -0.23 -1.86 2.07
CA PHE A 6 0.76 -0.81 2.31
C PHE A 6 0.11 0.35 3.05
N ILE A 7 0.71 0.78 4.13
CA ILE A 7 0.36 2.03 4.80
C ILE A 7 1.48 3.02 4.49
N GLY A 8 1.18 3.98 3.64
CA GLY A 8 2.17 4.87 3.06
C GLY A 8 2.86 4.21 1.87
N LEU A 9 2.57 4.67 0.66
CA LEU A 9 3.20 4.11 -0.53
C LEU A 9 4.57 4.74 -0.78
N GLY A 10 4.62 6.06 -0.97
CA GLY A 10 5.87 6.81 -1.12
C GLY A 10 6.87 6.18 -2.09
N LEU A 11 8.12 6.61 -2.00
CA LEU A 11 9.19 6.06 -2.82
C LEU A 11 9.56 4.62 -2.42
N ILE A 12 9.66 4.36 -1.13
CA ILE A 12 10.05 3.04 -0.62
C ILE A 12 8.92 2.04 -0.86
N GLY A 13 7.69 2.39 -0.47
CA GLY A 13 6.53 1.52 -0.67
C GLY A 13 6.27 1.25 -2.14
N GLY A 14 6.39 2.27 -2.98
CA GLY A 14 6.24 2.13 -4.43
C GLY A 14 7.28 1.19 -5.04
N SER A 15 8.52 1.27 -4.57
CA SER A 15 9.60 0.38 -5.01
C SER A 15 9.32 -1.07 -4.62
N ILE A 16 8.89 -1.29 -3.38
CA ILE A 16 8.52 -2.63 -2.90
C ILE A 16 7.34 -3.18 -3.71
N ALA A 17 6.31 -2.36 -3.92
CA ALA A 17 5.13 -2.77 -4.67
C ALA A 17 5.46 -3.16 -6.12
N ARG A 18 6.30 -2.39 -6.78
CA ARG A 18 6.75 -2.70 -8.14
C ARG A 18 7.53 -4.00 -8.20
N THR A 19 8.38 -4.24 -7.22
CA THR A 19 9.15 -5.49 -7.15
C THR A 19 8.22 -6.68 -6.96
N ILE A 20 7.26 -6.57 -6.05
CA ILE A 20 6.27 -7.65 -5.84
C ILE A 20 5.46 -7.88 -7.12
N ARG A 21 5.01 -6.83 -7.77
CA ARG A 21 4.24 -6.95 -9.01
C ARG A 21 5.03 -7.63 -10.12
N LYS A 22 6.33 -7.40 -10.18
CA LYS A 22 7.20 -8.01 -11.17
C LYS A 22 7.34 -9.53 -10.97
N PHE A 23 7.54 -9.95 -9.73
CA PHE A 23 7.79 -11.35 -9.41
C PHE A 23 6.52 -12.14 -9.09
N HIS A 24 5.44 -11.45 -8.68
CA HIS A 24 4.17 -12.05 -8.30
C HIS A 24 3.01 -11.26 -8.89
N PRO A 25 2.83 -11.32 -10.23
CA PRO A 25 1.81 -10.50 -10.90
C PRO A 25 0.37 -10.86 -10.51
N ASP A 26 0.17 -12.03 -9.90
CA ASP A 26 -1.13 -12.49 -9.42
C ASP A 26 -1.46 -12.01 -8.00
N TYR A 27 -0.52 -11.39 -7.30
CA TYR A 27 -0.78 -10.88 -5.95
C TYR A 27 -1.68 -9.65 -6.00
N ARG A 28 -2.54 -9.54 -4.99
CA ARG A 28 -3.39 -8.38 -4.82
C ARG A 28 -2.68 -7.37 -3.91
N LEU A 29 -2.45 -6.18 -4.41
CA LEU A 29 -1.78 -5.10 -3.68
C LEU A 29 -2.77 -3.99 -3.39
N LEU A 30 -2.90 -3.65 -2.11
CA LEU A 30 -3.78 -2.60 -1.60
C LEU A 30 -2.94 -1.57 -0.87
N ALA A 31 -3.29 -0.30 -0.97
CA ALA A 31 -2.52 0.76 -0.34
C ALA A 31 -3.39 1.86 0.22
N PHE A 32 -2.92 2.43 1.32
CA PHE A 32 -3.37 3.70 1.86
C PHE A 32 -2.23 4.69 1.83
N ASP A 33 -2.50 5.91 1.43
CA ASP A 33 -1.56 7.03 1.53
C ASP A 33 -2.37 8.32 1.65
N LYS A 34 -1.83 9.29 2.35
CA LYS A 34 -2.43 10.62 2.43
C LYS A 34 -2.39 11.33 1.08
N ASP A 35 -1.42 11.01 0.25
CA ASP A 35 -1.31 11.54 -1.10
C ASP A 35 -2.17 10.73 -2.07
N ARG A 36 -3.37 11.22 -2.31
CA ARG A 36 -4.32 10.57 -3.20
C ARG A 36 -3.85 10.54 -4.65
N SER A 37 -3.05 11.51 -5.06
CA SER A 37 -2.48 11.55 -6.41
C SER A 37 -1.50 10.40 -6.64
N ALA A 38 -0.67 10.12 -5.64
CA ALA A 38 0.27 9.01 -5.70
C ALA A 38 -0.46 7.67 -5.79
N LEU A 39 -1.55 7.51 -5.05
CA LEU A 39 -2.38 6.29 -5.11
C LEU A 39 -3.02 6.12 -6.48
N ALA A 40 -3.60 7.18 -7.03
CA ALA A 40 -4.24 7.13 -8.35
C ALA A 40 -3.23 6.76 -9.45
N GLU A 41 -2.03 7.32 -9.39
CA GLU A 41 -0.96 6.99 -10.32
C GLU A 41 -0.56 5.53 -10.20
N ALA A 42 -0.40 5.02 -8.98
CA ALA A 42 -0.03 3.63 -8.76
C ALA A 42 -1.09 2.65 -9.30
N VAL A 43 -2.37 2.99 -9.17
CA VAL A 43 -3.45 2.19 -9.76
C VAL A 43 -3.38 2.25 -11.29
N SER A 44 -3.18 3.42 -11.87
CA SER A 44 -3.14 3.59 -13.32
C SER A 44 -1.95 2.85 -13.95
N LEU A 45 -0.85 2.70 -13.22
CA LEU A 45 0.34 1.97 -13.67
C LEU A 45 0.29 0.48 -13.33
N ASN A 46 -0.82 -0.02 -12.80
CA ASN A 46 -0.98 -1.40 -12.35
C ASN A 46 0.02 -1.82 -11.26
N VAL A 47 0.53 -0.87 -10.50
CA VAL A 47 1.42 -1.18 -9.37
C VAL A 47 0.62 -1.71 -8.19
N ILE A 48 -0.54 -1.12 -7.93
CA ILE A 48 -1.48 -1.60 -6.92
C ILE A 48 -2.84 -1.89 -7.54
N ASN A 49 -3.60 -2.77 -6.91
CA ASN A 49 -4.92 -3.17 -7.38
C ASN A 49 -6.02 -2.26 -6.86
N GLY A 50 -5.85 -1.70 -5.68
CA GLY A 50 -6.88 -0.89 -5.07
C GLY A 50 -6.36 0.05 -3.99
N ILE A 51 -7.20 1.02 -3.65
CA ILE A 51 -6.94 2.04 -2.64
C ILE A 51 -7.84 1.72 -1.46
N CYS A 52 -7.26 1.72 -0.25
CA CYS A 52 -7.99 1.51 0.99
C CYS A 52 -7.90 2.76 1.87
N ASP A 53 -8.93 2.98 2.70
CA ASP A 53 -8.82 3.93 3.79
C ASP A 53 -8.06 3.30 4.96
N ILE A 54 -7.54 4.14 5.86
CA ILE A 54 -6.71 3.65 6.98
C ILE A 54 -7.49 2.73 7.91
N ASP A 55 -8.80 2.85 7.97
CA ASP A 55 -9.69 2.05 8.81
C ASP A 55 -10.37 0.90 8.04
N ASP A 56 -9.99 0.68 6.78
CA ASP A 56 -10.55 -0.39 5.97
C ASP A 56 -10.05 -1.75 6.47
N GLU A 57 -10.99 -2.63 6.78
CA GLU A 57 -10.67 -3.98 7.26
C GLU A 57 -9.84 -4.78 6.28
N GLN A 58 -10.02 -4.57 4.97
CA GLN A 58 -9.25 -5.28 3.95
C GLN A 58 -7.77 -5.02 4.07
N LEU A 59 -7.39 -3.81 4.51
CA LEU A 59 -6.00 -3.44 4.70
C LEU A 59 -5.35 -4.26 5.81
N TYR A 60 -6.09 -4.57 6.86
CA TYR A 60 -5.59 -5.30 8.03
C TYR A 60 -5.78 -6.82 7.91
N ASN A 61 -6.60 -7.27 6.98
CA ASN A 61 -6.82 -8.69 6.71
C ASN A 61 -5.92 -9.25 5.61
N CYS A 62 -4.95 -8.46 5.16
CA CYS A 62 -3.98 -8.90 4.17
C CYS A 62 -2.97 -9.90 4.76
N ASP A 63 -2.29 -10.65 3.91
CA ASP A 63 -1.28 -11.61 4.33
C ASP A 63 -0.04 -10.92 4.90
N TYR A 64 0.35 -9.78 4.31
CA TYR A 64 1.46 -8.95 4.77
C TYR A 64 1.08 -7.50 4.70
N LEU A 65 1.47 -6.73 5.71
CA LEU A 65 1.24 -5.30 5.79
C LEU A 65 2.59 -4.58 5.94
N PHE A 66 2.91 -3.72 4.99
CA PHE A 66 4.11 -2.90 5.02
C PHE A 66 3.78 -1.49 5.53
N LEU A 67 4.51 -1.04 6.53
CA LEU A 67 4.43 0.32 7.04
C LEU A 67 5.58 1.12 6.42
N CYS A 68 5.28 1.85 5.37
CA CYS A 68 6.29 2.54 4.56
C CYS A 68 6.29 4.06 4.75
N ALA A 69 5.31 4.59 5.46
CA ALA A 69 5.28 5.99 5.83
C ALA A 69 5.89 6.16 7.21
N PRO A 70 6.58 7.30 7.47
CA PRO A 70 6.86 7.66 8.85
C PRO A 70 5.51 7.86 9.54
N VAL A 71 5.19 6.95 10.42
CA VAL A 71 4.01 7.09 11.25
C VAL A 71 4.37 8.11 12.30
N GLU A 72 4.03 9.38 12.05
CA GLU A 72 4.05 10.37 13.10
C GLU A 72 2.92 10.03 14.06
N PHE A 73 3.25 9.24 15.06
CA PHE A 73 2.40 9.20 16.22
C PHE A 73 2.57 10.52 16.94
N ASN A 74 1.70 11.47 16.68
CA ASN A 74 1.48 12.53 17.63
C ASN A 74 0.81 11.91 18.85
N VAL A 75 1.62 11.24 19.62
CA VAL A 75 1.17 10.83 20.92
C VAL A 75 1.35 12.05 21.81
N GLU A 76 0.35 12.89 21.83
CA GLU A 76 0.23 13.87 22.87
C GLU A 76 -0.21 13.13 24.12
N TYR A 77 0.72 12.94 24.98
CA TYR A 77 0.42 12.49 26.33
C TYR A 77 0.13 13.68 27.22
#